data_51d17643695752238a31837588377d0c
#
_entry.id   51d17643695752238a31837588377d0c
#
_cell.length_a   1.000
_cell.length_b   1.000
_cell.length_c   1.000
_cell.angle_alpha   90.00
_cell.angle_beta   90.00
_cell.angle_gamma   90.00
#
_symmetry.space_group_name_H-M   'P 1'
#
loop_
_entity.id
_entity.type
_entity.pdbx_description
1 polymer ?
#
loop_
_entity_poly.entity_id
_entity_poly.type
_entity_poly.pdbx_seq_one_letter_code
_entity_poly.pdbx_strand_id
1 'polypeptide(L)'
;MRLSLIVLYVPEPTLDRAARFYGAILDAEPVAEQHGDGPQHWSITSAETGLVMELYPMGSRPHTATRLEFHGPHVDDAVQRLMDRACALPEKTKDGTGWWVSDPIGNTVVLLPEPTPS
;
A
#
# COMPACT_ATOMS: atom_id res chain seq x y z
N MET A 1 -21.41 -3.83 -6.06
CA MET A 1 -20.58 -2.70 -5.56
C MET A 1 -19.12 -3.11 -5.45
N ARG A 2 -18.22 -2.18 -5.68
CA ARG A 2 -16.78 -2.42 -5.56
C ARG A 2 -16.16 -1.33 -4.69
N LEU A 3 -15.09 -1.68 -3.99
CA LEU A 3 -14.29 -0.68 -3.28
C LEU A 3 -13.45 0.06 -4.32
N SER A 4 -13.58 1.38 -4.40
CA SER A 4 -12.87 2.19 -5.39
C SER A 4 -11.76 3.04 -4.81
N LEU A 5 -11.83 3.35 -3.52
CA LEU A 5 -10.89 4.24 -2.85
C LEU A 5 -10.67 3.79 -1.42
N ILE A 6 -9.41 3.77 -0.99
CA ILE A 6 -9.03 3.63 0.41
C ILE A 6 -8.20 4.85 0.78
N VAL A 7 -8.51 5.46 1.91
CA VAL A 7 -7.69 6.51 2.48
C VAL A 7 -7.08 5.99 3.78
N LEU A 8 -5.76 6.08 3.89
CA LEU A 8 -5.05 5.80 5.13
C LEU A 8 -4.57 7.12 5.72
N TYR A 9 -4.85 7.32 7.00
CA TYR A 9 -4.38 8.49 7.72
C TYR A 9 -3.07 8.16 8.40
N VAL A 10 -2.03 8.93 8.09
CA VAL A 10 -0.63 8.58 8.37
C VAL A 10 0.02 9.71 9.14
N PRO A 11 0.83 9.43 10.17
CA PRO A 11 1.62 10.49 10.81
C PRO A 11 2.44 11.23 9.77
N GLU A 12 2.39 12.55 9.80
CA GLU A 12 3.00 13.39 8.76
C GLU A 12 4.46 13.04 8.48
N PRO A 13 5.32 12.78 9.49
CA PRO A 13 6.72 12.43 9.22
C PRO A 13 6.92 11.13 8.43
N THR A 14 5.92 10.24 8.39
CA THR A 14 6.01 8.96 7.68
C THR A 14 5.27 8.96 6.35
N LEU A 15 4.66 10.09 5.98
CA LEU A 15 3.77 10.17 4.82
C LEU A 15 4.48 9.77 3.52
N ASP A 16 5.68 10.30 3.27
CA ASP A 16 6.43 10.00 2.05
C ASP A 16 6.87 8.55 1.99
N ARG A 17 7.29 7.98 3.12
CA ARG A 17 7.69 6.56 3.17
C ARG A 17 6.49 5.65 2.90
N ALA A 18 5.33 5.99 3.44
CA ALA A 18 4.11 5.23 3.19
C ALA A 18 3.72 5.29 1.70
N ALA A 19 3.84 6.45 1.08
CA ALA A 19 3.58 6.60 -0.35
C ALA A 19 4.50 5.73 -1.19
N ARG A 20 5.79 5.71 -0.88
CA ARG A 20 6.74 4.86 -1.61
C ARG A 20 6.45 3.38 -1.42
N PHE A 21 6.06 2.99 -0.22
CA PHE A 21 5.72 1.60 0.09
C PHE A 21 4.55 1.13 -0.78
N TYR A 22 3.44 1.85 -0.76
CA TYR A 22 2.24 1.44 -1.52
C TYR A 22 2.43 1.65 -3.02
N GLY A 23 3.20 2.64 -3.43
CA GLY A 23 3.57 2.80 -4.83
C GLY A 23 4.36 1.61 -5.35
N ALA A 24 5.24 1.04 -4.54
CA ALA A 24 6.00 -0.16 -4.90
C ALA A 24 5.09 -1.38 -5.04
N ILE A 25 4.12 -1.53 -4.15
CA ILE A 25 3.16 -2.66 -4.23
C ILE A 25 2.31 -2.56 -5.48
N LEU A 26 1.76 -1.37 -5.76
CA LEU A 26 0.83 -1.17 -6.87
C LEU A 26 1.52 -0.91 -8.20
N ASP A 27 2.85 -0.82 -8.21
CA ASP A 27 3.65 -0.46 -9.39
C ASP A 27 3.14 0.83 -10.03
N ALA A 28 2.96 1.85 -9.21
CA ALA A 28 2.42 3.13 -9.63
C ALA A 28 3.16 4.27 -8.93
N GLU A 29 3.36 5.37 -9.64
CA GLU A 29 3.98 6.56 -9.06
C GLU A 29 2.97 7.28 -8.18
N PRO A 30 3.33 7.56 -6.91
CA PRO A 30 2.50 8.44 -6.10
C PRO A 30 2.43 9.84 -6.70
N VAL A 31 1.24 10.42 -6.69
CA VAL A 31 0.98 11.77 -7.21
C VAL A 31 0.60 12.66 -6.03
N ALA A 32 1.30 13.78 -5.87
CA ALA A 32 0.97 14.74 -4.84
C ALA A 32 -0.27 15.53 -5.25
N GLU A 33 -1.22 15.64 -4.35
CA GLU A 33 -2.48 16.35 -4.60
C GLU A 33 -2.82 17.25 -3.43
N GLN A 34 -3.58 18.30 -3.74
CA GLN A 34 -4.16 19.19 -2.74
C GLN A 34 -5.47 19.73 -3.29
N HIS A 35 -6.54 19.60 -2.52
CA HIS A 35 -7.86 20.06 -2.91
C HIS A 35 -8.22 21.33 -2.09
N GLY A 36 -8.24 22.48 -2.75
CA GLY A 36 -8.54 23.74 -2.09
C GLY A 36 -7.57 24.04 -0.95
N ASP A 37 -8.09 24.33 0.23
CA ASP A 37 -7.31 24.60 1.44
C ASP A 37 -7.00 23.33 2.24
N GLY A 38 -7.34 22.17 1.71
CA GLY A 38 -7.07 20.89 2.37
C GLY A 38 -5.58 20.55 2.43
N PRO A 39 -5.22 19.51 3.17
CA PRO A 39 -3.82 19.12 3.28
C PRO A 39 -3.30 18.50 1.98
N GLN A 40 -2.01 18.63 1.75
CA GLN A 40 -1.34 17.88 0.71
C GLN A 40 -1.37 16.40 1.09
N HIS A 41 -1.64 15.55 0.11
CA HIS A 41 -1.69 14.11 0.29
C HIS A 41 -1.16 13.42 -0.96
N TRP A 42 -0.93 12.11 -0.85
CA TRP A 42 -0.48 11.31 -1.97
C TRP A 42 -1.63 10.47 -2.49
N SER A 43 -1.74 10.35 -3.81
CA SER A 43 -2.70 9.48 -4.48
C SER A 43 -1.96 8.47 -5.34
N ILE A 44 -2.33 7.19 -5.24
CA ILE A 44 -1.71 6.09 -5.98
C ILE A 44 -2.83 5.30 -6.63
N THR A 45 -2.80 5.19 -7.95
CA THR A 45 -3.85 4.47 -8.70
C THR A 45 -3.27 3.20 -9.30
N SER A 46 -3.88 2.06 -8.97
CA SER A 46 -3.53 0.79 -9.60
C SER A 46 -4.01 0.78 -11.05
N ALA A 47 -3.10 0.67 -12.00
CA ALA A 47 -3.46 0.54 -13.41
C ALA A 47 -4.17 -0.78 -13.68
N GLU A 48 -3.91 -1.79 -12.86
CA GLU A 48 -4.45 -3.13 -13.04
C GLU A 48 -5.92 -3.22 -12.64
N THR A 49 -6.30 -2.58 -11.53
CA THR A 49 -7.64 -2.72 -10.95
C THR A 49 -8.43 -1.43 -10.88
N GLY A 50 -7.76 -0.27 -11.02
CA GLY A 50 -8.38 1.03 -10.83
C GLY A 50 -8.57 1.44 -9.38
N LEU A 51 -8.16 0.61 -8.42
CA LEU A 51 -8.22 0.99 -7.01
C LEU A 51 -7.31 2.20 -6.77
N VAL A 52 -7.82 3.18 -6.05
CA VAL A 52 -7.06 4.35 -5.63
C VAL A 52 -6.75 4.22 -4.14
N MET A 53 -5.49 4.38 -3.78
CA MET A 53 -5.07 4.52 -2.39
C MET A 53 -4.59 5.96 -2.19
N GLU A 54 -5.11 6.61 -1.16
CA GLU A 54 -4.68 7.95 -0.80
C GLU A 54 -4.10 7.94 0.60
N LEU A 55 -3.02 8.67 0.77
CA LEU A 55 -2.32 8.77 2.04
C LEU A 55 -2.40 10.22 2.50
N TYR A 56 -3.15 10.43 3.56
CA TYR A 56 -3.40 11.75 4.14
C TYR A 56 -2.64 11.90 5.45
N PRO A 57 -2.17 13.11 5.76
CA PRO A 57 -1.67 13.36 7.11
C PRO A 57 -2.81 13.18 8.10
N MET A 58 -2.55 12.45 9.19
CA MET A 58 -3.62 12.08 10.12
C MET A 58 -4.12 13.24 10.97
N GLY A 59 -3.31 14.25 11.20
CA GLY A 59 -3.70 15.33 12.09
C GLY A 59 -3.99 14.80 13.49
N SER A 60 -5.16 15.12 14.01
CA SER A 60 -5.61 14.67 15.33
C SER A 60 -6.42 13.37 15.28
N ARG A 61 -6.57 12.75 14.11
CA ARG A 61 -7.31 11.49 13.99
C ARG A 61 -6.56 10.35 14.69
N PRO A 62 -7.27 9.44 15.35
CA PRO A 62 -6.60 8.31 15.95
C PRO A 62 -6.01 7.39 14.88
N HIS A 63 -4.84 6.81 15.19
CA HIS A 63 -4.24 5.79 14.36
C HIS A 63 -4.88 4.44 14.70
N THR A 64 -5.31 3.70 13.66
CA THR A 64 -5.83 2.34 13.84
C THR A 64 -5.01 1.38 12.98
N ALA A 65 -4.63 0.26 13.58
CA ALA A 65 -3.96 -0.79 12.84
C ALA A 65 -4.94 -1.44 11.86
N THR A 66 -4.50 -1.66 10.65
CA THR A 66 -5.31 -2.20 9.56
C THR A 66 -4.56 -3.35 8.91
N ARG A 67 -5.31 -4.33 8.40
CA ARG A 67 -4.74 -5.40 7.57
C ARG A 67 -5.26 -5.24 6.16
N LEU A 68 -4.35 -5.24 5.20
CA LEU A 68 -4.67 -5.15 3.77
C LEU A 68 -4.10 -6.38 3.07
N GLU A 69 -4.88 -6.98 2.19
CA GLU A 69 -4.41 -8.09 1.37
C GLU A 69 -4.51 -7.72 -0.09
N PHE A 70 -3.41 -7.91 -0.80
CA PHE A 70 -3.32 -7.67 -2.25
C PHE A 70 -3.10 -9.01 -2.95
N HIS A 71 -3.85 -9.26 -3.99
CA HIS A 71 -3.70 -10.44 -4.83
C HIS A 71 -3.30 -10.01 -6.22
N GLY A 72 -2.39 -10.71 -6.83
CA GLY A 72 -2.01 -10.40 -8.19
C GLY A 72 -1.10 -11.45 -8.83
N PRO A 73 -1.05 -11.46 -10.17
CA PRO A 73 -0.24 -12.45 -10.90
C PRO A 73 1.25 -12.20 -10.79
N HIS A 74 1.66 -11.00 -10.37
CA HIS A 74 3.07 -10.60 -10.32
C HIS A 74 3.50 -10.25 -8.89
N VAL A 75 3.08 -11.07 -7.93
CA VAL A 75 3.36 -10.83 -6.51
C VAL A 75 4.86 -10.77 -6.21
N ASP A 76 5.66 -11.62 -6.88
CA ASP A 76 7.10 -11.64 -6.65
C ASP A 76 7.77 -10.36 -7.15
N ASP A 77 7.24 -9.74 -8.19
CA ASP A 77 7.74 -8.46 -8.67
C ASP A 77 7.46 -7.34 -7.65
N ALA A 78 6.30 -7.37 -7.02
CA ALA A 78 5.97 -6.41 -5.96
C ALA A 78 6.93 -6.54 -4.77
N VAL A 79 7.21 -7.78 -4.36
CA VAL A 79 8.18 -8.06 -3.29
C VAL A 79 9.55 -7.51 -3.67
N GLN A 80 9.98 -7.75 -4.91
CA GLN A 80 11.28 -7.29 -5.38
C GLN A 80 11.38 -5.76 -5.39
N ARG A 81 10.30 -5.07 -5.80
CA ARG A 81 10.27 -3.60 -5.77
C ARG A 81 10.40 -3.06 -4.34
N LEU A 82 9.70 -3.69 -3.38
CA LEU A 82 9.82 -3.28 -1.98
C LEU A 82 11.26 -3.39 -1.49
N MET A 83 11.94 -4.47 -1.82
CA MET A 83 13.34 -4.68 -1.43
C MET A 83 14.29 -3.75 -2.16
N ASP A 84 14.14 -3.64 -3.47
CA ASP A 84 15.03 -2.82 -4.30
C ASP A 84 14.95 -1.33 -3.96
N ARG A 85 13.76 -0.86 -3.56
CA ARG A 85 13.55 0.54 -3.18
C ARG A 85 13.75 0.78 -1.69
N ALA A 86 14.25 -0.23 -0.97
CA ALA A 86 14.47 -0.17 0.47
C ALA A 86 13.22 0.26 1.26
N CYS A 87 12.05 -0.18 0.80
CA CYS A 87 10.79 0.15 1.47
C CYS A 87 10.47 -0.82 2.60
N ALA A 88 10.83 -2.10 2.45
CA ALA A 88 10.50 -3.14 3.42
C ALA A 88 11.24 -4.43 3.10
N LEU A 89 11.25 -5.35 4.08
CA LEU A 89 11.78 -6.71 3.93
C LEU A 89 10.63 -7.69 4.18
N PRO A 90 9.90 -8.08 3.14
CA PRO A 90 8.80 -9.04 3.30
C PRO A 90 9.28 -10.41 3.77
N GLU A 91 8.43 -11.11 4.51
CA GLU A 91 8.67 -12.46 4.98
C GLU A 91 7.65 -13.41 4.36
N LYS A 92 8.08 -14.65 4.09
CA LYS A 92 7.17 -15.67 3.58
C LYS A 92 6.09 -16.00 4.60
N THR A 93 4.87 -16.24 4.10
CA THR A 93 3.81 -16.79 4.94
C THR A 93 4.16 -18.21 5.35
N LYS A 94 3.52 -18.71 6.42
CA LYS A 94 3.82 -20.05 6.96
C LYS A 94 3.66 -21.16 5.92
N ASP A 95 2.65 -21.05 5.08
CA ASP A 95 2.39 -22.04 4.02
C ASP A 95 3.25 -21.81 2.78
N GLY A 96 4.05 -20.75 2.74
CA GLY A 96 4.95 -20.46 1.63
C GLY A 96 4.30 -19.91 0.37
N THR A 97 2.98 -19.66 0.39
CA THR A 97 2.27 -19.24 -0.83
C THR A 97 2.34 -17.75 -1.08
N GLY A 98 2.57 -16.97 -0.04
CA GLY A 98 2.59 -15.51 -0.16
C GLY A 98 3.62 -14.88 0.73
N TRP A 99 3.47 -13.57 0.91
CA TRP A 99 4.38 -12.75 1.70
C TRP A 99 3.59 -11.85 2.63
N TRP A 100 4.14 -11.55 3.78
CA TRP A 100 3.59 -10.53 4.63
C TRP A 100 4.66 -9.55 5.05
N VAL A 101 4.23 -8.32 5.34
CA VAL A 101 5.12 -7.21 5.62
C VAL A 101 4.35 -6.15 6.40
N SER A 102 5.05 -5.37 7.22
CA SER A 102 4.47 -4.21 7.88
C SER A 102 4.74 -2.97 7.04
N ASP A 103 3.73 -2.12 6.89
CA ASP A 103 3.96 -0.82 6.28
C ASP A 103 4.66 0.12 7.28
N PRO A 104 5.06 1.34 6.87
CA PRO A 104 5.81 2.24 7.76
C PRO A 104 5.05 2.70 9.01
N ILE A 105 3.75 2.50 9.08
CA ILE A 105 2.92 2.93 10.22
C ILE A 105 2.33 1.77 11.01
N GLY A 106 2.77 0.55 10.73
CA GLY A 106 2.40 -0.62 11.52
C GLY A 106 1.17 -1.38 11.02
N ASN A 107 0.67 -1.09 9.83
CA ASN A 107 -0.38 -1.92 9.24
C ASN A 107 0.22 -3.21 8.71
N THR A 108 -0.54 -4.29 8.80
CA THR A 108 -0.13 -5.59 8.24
C THR A 108 -0.57 -5.65 6.78
N VAL A 109 0.36 -6.00 5.91
CA VAL A 109 0.08 -6.15 4.48
C VAL A 109 0.44 -7.57 4.06
N VAL A 110 -0.49 -8.24 3.38
CA VAL A 110 -0.29 -9.58 2.84
C VAL A 110 -0.32 -9.51 1.33
N LEU A 111 0.68 -10.11 0.69
CA LEU A 111 0.81 -10.14 -0.77
C LEU A 111 0.66 -11.59 -1.21
N LEU A 112 -0.35 -11.86 -2.01
CA LEU A 112 -0.74 -13.22 -2.40
C LEU A 112 -0.81 -13.35 -3.92
N PRO A 113 -0.45 -14.53 -4.46
CA PRO A 113 -0.65 -14.76 -5.88
C PRO A 113 -2.13 -14.85 -6.22
N GLU A 114 -2.45 -14.72 -7.50
CA GLU A 114 -3.82 -14.97 -7.95
C GLU A 114 -4.23 -16.39 -7.59
N PRO A 115 -5.48 -16.62 -7.19
CA PRO A 115 -5.95 -17.98 -6.94
C PRO A 115 -5.83 -18.81 -8.21
N THR A 116 -5.34 -20.05 -8.04
CA THR A 116 -5.28 -20.98 -9.16
C THR A 116 -6.71 -21.39 -9.54
N PRO A 117 -7.10 -21.30 -10.81
CA PRO A 117 -8.42 -21.78 -11.23
C PRO A 117 -8.57 -23.27 -10.92
N SER A 118 -9.65 -23.63 -10.30
CA SER A 118 -9.96 -25.03 -9.99
C SER A 118 -10.68 -25.72 -11.13
#